data_a656048570917f4da4ab617e5f092fab
#
_entry.id   a656048570917f4da4ab617e5f092fab
#
_cell.length_a   1.000
_cell.length_b   1.000
_cell.length_c   1.000
_cell.angle_alpha   90.00
_cell.angle_beta   90.00
_cell.angle_gamma   90.00
#
_symmetry.space_group_name_H-M   'P 1'
#
loop_
_entity.id
_entity.type
_entity.pdbx_description
1 polymer ?
#
loop_
_entity_poly.entity_id
_entity_poly.type
_entity_poly.pdbx_seq_one_letter_code
_entity_poly.pdbx_strand_id
1 'polypeptide(L)'
;MFIVLLFIFSSCTNWLDVQLDNKVDDSKLFSSAEGFKEALAGVYSNMSKRNLYGRTLTMEYVDVLAKYYNASNNTYQYWNEYNYEYSSTKSVISGIWNNLYSNIAQLNCILMWTDKNAGVMDENTRNQIRGEALALRAFLHFDLYRLFSPDVKRSPKADGIPYNKEYGVSLPPMYSVEEVVQLVINDLKEAEECLANDPINEVVPYVIASTWDGVADGSNTSKGVSAYRDEADQYVARMNLYAVKAMLARAYQARGEFTRAAEKAKEV
;
A
#
# COMPACT_ATOMS: atom_id res chain seq x y z
N MET A 1 -2.81 4.14 -75.66
CA MET A 1 -2.20 3.11 -74.87
C MET A 1 -1.92 3.68 -73.49
N PHE A 2 -2.87 3.51 -72.58
CA PHE A 2 -2.77 4.04 -71.20
C PHE A 2 -2.21 2.98 -70.30
N ILE A 3 -1.03 3.20 -69.73
CA ILE A 3 -0.42 2.34 -68.74
C ILE A 3 -0.94 2.80 -67.36
N VAL A 4 -1.81 2.01 -66.76
CA VAL A 4 -2.24 2.18 -65.36
C VAL A 4 -1.16 1.61 -64.43
N LEU A 5 -0.46 2.51 -63.75
CA LEU A 5 0.50 2.13 -62.72
C LEU A 5 -0.25 1.79 -61.44
N LEU A 6 -0.38 0.50 -61.12
CA LEU A 6 -0.95 0.01 -59.87
C LEU A 6 0.15 0.15 -58.77
N PHE A 7 0.02 1.19 -57.93
CA PHE A 7 0.80 1.24 -56.68
C PHE A 7 0.20 0.28 -55.64
N ILE A 8 0.85 -0.83 -55.45
CA ILE A 8 0.57 -1.72 -54.36
C ILE A 8 1.16 -1.14 -53.10
N PHE A 9 0.33 -0.48 -52.26
CA PHE A 9 0.68 -0.08 -50.92
C PHE A 9 0.74 -1.33 -50.03
N SER A 10 1.91 -1.96 -49.93
CA SER A 10 2.17 -2.93 -48.85
C SER A 10 2.33 -2.11 -47.56
N SER A 11 1.24 -1.94 -46.85
CA SER A 11 1.26 -1.37 -45.51
C SER A 11 1.96 -2.35 -44.57
N CYS A 12 3.21 -2.10 -44.25
CA CYS A 12 3.88 -2.75 -43.14
C CYS A 12 3.30 -2.21 -41.84
N THR A 13 2.27 -2.86 -41.32
CA THR A 13 1.64 -2.51 -40.03
C THR A 13 2.55 -2.78 -38.83
N ASN A 14 3.60 -3.58 -38.98
CA ASN A 14 4.54 -3.93 -37.90
C ASN A 14 5.61 -2.85 -37.59
N TRP A 15 5.75 -1.80 -38.42
CA TRP A 15 6.76 -0.75 -38.19
C TRP A 15 6.32 0.28 -37.14
N LEU A 16 5.01 0.37 -36.84
CA LEU A 16 4.48 1.33 -35.88
C LEU A 16 4.27 0.71 -34.48
N ASP A 17 4.51 -0.57 -34.33
CA ASP A 17 4.46 -1.25 -33.02
C ASP A 17 5.81 -1.09 -32.32
N VAL A 18 6.10 0.15 -31.91
CA VAL A 18 7.23 0.44 -31.03
C VAL A 18 6.85 -0.09 -29.65
N GLN A 19 7.17 -1.36 -29.40
CA GLN A 19 7.25 -1.85 -28.05
C GLN A 19 8.33 -1.03 -27.35
N LEU A 20 7.92 -0.18 -26.42
CA LEU A 20 8.86 0.47 -25.50
C LEU A 20 9.53 -0.65 -24.70
N ASP A 21 10.77 -0.98 -25.01
CA ASP A 21 11.57 -2.08 -24.42
C ASP A 21 11.67 -2.05 -22.87
N ASN A 22 11.10 -1.06 -22.21
CA ASN A 22 11.07 -0.89 -20.76
C ASN A 22 9.69 -1.05 -20.12
N LYS A 23 8.64 -1.40 -20.87
CA LYS A 23 7.34 -1.73 -20.31
C LYS A 23 7.22 -3.24 -20.32
N VAL A 24 7.36 -3.87 -19.16
CA VAL A 24 6.95 -5.26 -18.98
C VAL A 24 5.46 -5.31 -19.34
N ASP A 25 5.11 -6.12 -20.33
CA ASP A 25 3.70 -6.34 -20.67
C ASP A 25 3.04 -6.97 -19.44
N ASP A 26 2.02 -6.30 -18.90
CA ASP A 26 1.28 -6.77 -17.72
C ASP A 26 0.86 -8.24 -17.89
N SER A 27 0.47 -8.65 -19.10
CA SER A 27 0.08 -10.03 -19.38
C SER A 27 1.22 -11.02 -19.18
N LYS A 28 2.46 -10.62 -19.45
CA LYS A 28 3.65 -11.44 -19.25
C LYS A 28 4.03 -11.48 -17.76
N LEU A 29 4.00 -10.36 -17.06
CA LEU A 29 4.26 -10.30 -15.63
C LEU A 29 3.30 -11.21 -14.85
N PHE A 30 2.00 -11.10 -15.12
CA PHE A 30 0.97 -11.85 -14.42
C PHE A 30 0.68 -13.24 -15.02
N SER A 31 1.61 -13.80 -15.78
CA SER A 31 1.50 -15.17 -16.32
C SER A 31 1.97 -16.26 -15.33
N SER A 32 2.50 -15.90 -14.17
CA SER A 32 2.99 -16.83 -13.14
C SER A 32 2.78 -16.28 -11.73
N ALA A 33 2.71 -17.17 -10.73
CA ALA A 33 2.61 -16.78 -9.31
C ALA A 33 3.77 -15.87 -8.88
N GLU A 34 4.96 -16.10 -9.40
CA GLU A 34 6.15 -15.30 -9.07
C GLU A 34 5.99 -13.85 -9.55
N GLY A 35 5.48 -13.63 -10.77
CA GLY A 35 5.21 -12.28 -11.27
C GLY A 35 4.21 -11.49 -10.41
N PHE A 36 3.22 -12.14 -9.82
CA PHE A 36 2.34 -11.50 -8.83
C PHE A 36 3.08 -11.10 -7.55
N LYS A 37 3.96 -11.97 -7.04
CA LYS A 37 4.79 -11.68 -5.87
C LYS A 37 5.77 -10.53 -6.15
N GLU A 38 6.38 -10.51 -7.33
CA GLU A 38 7.26 -9.41 -7.78
C GLU A 38 6.52 -8.08 -7.87
N ALA A 39 5.30 -8.08 -8.45
CA ALA A 39 4.46 -6.89 -8.53
C ALA A 39 4.13 -6.35 -7.14
N LEU A 40 3.77 -7.23 -6.20
CA LEU A 40 3.46 -6.85 -4.82
C LEU A 40 4.70 -6.34 -4.08
N ALA A 41 5.87 -6.99 -4.26
CA ALA A 41 7.15 -6.51 -3.73
C ALA A 41 7.52 -5.12 -4.29
N GLY A 42 7.19 -4.85 -5.55
CA GLY A 42 7.33 -3.54 -6.18
C GLY A 42 6.52 -2.45 -5.46
N VAL A 43 5.30 -2.75 -5.04
CA VAL A 43 4.47 -1.82 -4.24
C VAL A 43 5.14 -1.54 -2.89
N TYR A 44 5.58 -2.57 -2.16
CA TYR A 44 6.30 -2.38 -0.89
C TYR A 44 7.57 -1.55 -1.07
N SER A 45 8.34 -1.82 -2.12
CA SER A 45 9.53 -1.05 -2.46
C SER A 45 9.21 0.42 -2.75
N ASN A 46 8.11 0.71 -3.45
CA ASN A 46 7.68 2.08 -3.70
C ASN A 46 7.22 2.77 -2.40
N MET A 47 6.50 2.07 -1.53
CA MET A 47 6.07 2.59 -0.24
C MET A 47 7.24 2.90 0.68
N SER A 48 8.32 2.13 0.66
CA SER A 48 9.51 2.33 1.50
C SER A 48 10.39 3.52 1.10
N LYS A 49 10.10 4.20 -0.01
CA LYS A 49 10.86 5.38 -0.45
C LYS A 49 10.73 6.55 0.52
N ARG A 50 11.76 7.40 0.56
CA ARG A 50 11.83 8.59 1.46
C ARG A 50 10.63 9.53 1.34
N ASN A 51 10.06 9.67 0.15
CA ASN A 51 8.90 10.53 -0.14
C ASN A 51 7.55 9.94 0.30
N LEU A 52 7.56 8.74 0.87
CA LEU A 52 6.41 8.07 1.48
C LEU A 52 6.78 7.59 2.91
N TYR A 53 6.65 6.29 3.17
CA TYR A 53 6.82 5.73 4.52
C TYR A 53 8.28 5.58 4.96
N GLY A 54 9.24 5.66 4.02
CA GLY A 54 10.67 5.65 4.39
C GLY A 54 11.10 6.88 5.20
N ARG A 55 10.33 8.00 5.17
CA ARG A 55 10.58 9.18 6.01
C ARG A 55 9.37 10.12 6.10
N THR A 56 8.84 10.59 4.97
CA THR A 56 7.89 11.71 4.88
C THR A 56 6.62 11.48 5.72
N LEU A 57 6.04 10.26 5.66
CA LEU A 57 4.81 9.89 6.35
C LEU A 57 5.02 9.21 7.71
N THR A 58 6.27 9.06 8.18
CA THR A 58 6.59 8.37 9.43
C THR A 58 7.23 9.26 10.47
N MET A 59 8.31 9.97 10.13
CA MET A 59 9.14 10.70 11.08
C MET A 59 9.57 12.10 10.59
N GLU A 60 8.84 12.70 9.66
CA GLU A 60 9.18 14.01 9.13
C GLU A 60 7.98 14.97 9.16
N TYR A 61 7.26 15.15 8.06
CA TYR A 61 6.21 16.16 7.97
C TYR A 61 5.01 15.88 8.87
N VAL A 62 4.65 14.61 9.06
CA VAL A 62 3.53 14.22 9.94
C VAL A 62 3.83 14.58 11.38
N ASP A 63 5.07 14.36 11.82
CA ASP A 63 5.51 14.69 13.19
C ASP A 63 5.62 16.20 13.42
N VAL A 64 6.02 16.97 12.38
CA VAL A 64 5.99 18.43 12.43
C VAL A 64 4.56 18.95 12.57
N LEU A 65 3.61 18.41 11.78
CA LEU A 65 2.19 18.76 11.91
C LEU A 65 1.62 18.39 13.28
N ALA A 66 2.05 17.25 13.84
CA ALA A 66 1.67 16.83 15.19
C ALA A 66 2.36 17.62 16.31
N LYS A 67 3.26 18.54 15.97
CA LYS A 67 4.05 19.35 16.92
C LYS A 67 4.97 18.54 17.85
N TYR A 68 5.41 17.36 17.39
CA TYR A 68 6.44 16.60 18.11
C TYR A 68 7.81 17.29 18.03
N TYR A 69 8.05 18.12 17.01
CA TYR A 69 9.26 18.91 16.84
C TYR A 69 8.92 20.40 16.75
N ASN A 70 9.70 21.22 17.43
CA ASN A 70 9.69 22.66 17.21
C ASN A 70 10.59 22.99 16.02
N ALA A 71 10.04 22.88 14.82
CA ALA A 71 10.76 23.08 13.58
C ALA A 71 10.82 24.57 13.23
N SER A 72 11.93 25.22 13.55
CA SER A 72 12.18 26.64 13.26
C SER A 72 13.07 26.88 12.05
N ASN A 73 13.55 25.82 11.38
CA ASN A 73 14.35 25.95 10.18
C ASN A 73 13.50 26.18 8.92
N ASN A 74 14.11 26.79 7.89
CA ASN A 74 13.43 27.18 6.65
C ASN A 74 12.71 26.01 5.92
N THR A 75 13.10 24.77 6.14
CA THR A 75 12.49 23.61 5.47
C THR A 75 11.12 23.26 6.05
N TYR A 76 10.99 23.34 7.39
CA TYR A 76 9.79 22.88 8.09
C TYR A 76 8.95 24.01 8.68
N GLN A 77 9.41 25.25 8.59
CA GLN A 77 8.71 26.41 9.15
C GLN A 77 7.27 26.48 8.64
N TYR A 78 7.09 26.39 7.32
CA TYR A 78 5.76 26.51 6.70
C TYR A 78 4.82 25.36 7.09
N TRP A 79 5.35 24.14 7.32
CA TRP A 79 4.60 23.02 7.86
C TRP A 79 4.24 23.26 9.33
N ASN A 80 5.16 23.78 10.10
CA ASN A 80 4.92 24.12 11.49
C ASN A 80 3.88 25.24 11.66
N GLU A 81 3.78 26.14 10.69
CA GLU A 81 2.79 27.22 10.62
C GLU A 81 1.49 26.81 9.92
N TYR A 82 1.37 25.55 9.47
CA TYR A 82 0.24 25.04 8.67
C TYR A 82 -0.01 25.85 7.38
N ASN A 83 1.07 26.42 6.80
CA ASN A 83 1.01 27.17 5.56
C ASN A 83 1.08 26.23 4.35
N TYR A 84 -0.07 25.69 3.97
CA TYR A 84 -0.19 24.74 2.86
C TYR A 84 -0.13 25.39 1.48
N GLU A 85 -0.24 26.72 1.40
CA GLU A 85 -0.17 27.47 0.12
C GLU A 85 1.28 27.75 -0.31
N TYR A 86 2.24 27.63 0.59
CA TYR A 86 3.63 27.83 0.22
C TYR A 86 4.12 26.78 -0.77
N SER A 87 4.86 27.19 -1.80
CA SER A 87 5.17 26.35 -2.98
C SER A 87 5.86 25.02 -2.64
N SER A 88 6.82 25.02 -1.69
CA SER A 88 7.49 23.78 -1.29
C SER A 88 6.57 22.85 -0.51
N THR A 89 5.72 23.39 0.38
CA THR A 89 4.71 22.61 1.13
C THR A 89 3.72 21.99 0.15
N LYS A 90 3.20 22.78 -0.77
CA LYS A 90 2.27 22.33 -1.82
C LYS A 90 2.86 21.23 -2.72
N SER A 91 4.14 21.34 -3.07
CA SER A 91 4.85 20.32 -3.83
C SER A 91 4.93 18.98 -3.09
N VAL A 92 5.25 18.99 -1.81
CA VAL A 92 5.30 17.77 -0.98
C VAL A 92 3.90 17.15 -0.82
N ILE A 93 2.88 17.97 -0.54
CA ILE A 93 1.47 17.52 -0.42
C ILE A 93 1.02 16.84 -1.72
N SER A 94 1.26 17.48 -2.87
CA SER A 94 0.93 16.89 -4.19
C SER A 94 1.73 15.61 -4.44
N GLY A 95 2.99 15.57 -4.01
CA GLY A 95 3.82 14.37 -4.10
C GLY A 95 3.27 13.21 -3.29
N ILE A 96 2.83 13.45 -2.05
CA ILE A 96 2.19 12.43 -1.19
C ILE A 96 0.93 11.89 -1.88
N TRP A 97 0.03 12.78 -2.29
CA TRP A 97 -1.21 12.42 -2.98
C TRP A 97 -0.95 11.53 -4.21
N ASN A 98 -0.12 12.02 -5.12
CA ASN A 98 0.16 11.31 -6.37
C ASN A 98 0.84 9.96 -6.15
N ASN A 99 1.79 9.88 -5.22
CA ASN A 99 2.50 8.63 -4.94
C ASN A 99 1.59 7.58 -4.26
N LEU A 100 0.70 7.99 -3.35
CA LEU A 100 -0.26 7.08 -2.73
C LEU A 100 -1.23 6.52 -3.78
N TYR A 101 -1.82 7.37 -4.63
CA TYR A 101 -2.71 6.91 -5.71
C TYR A 101 -1.99 6.07 -6.78
N SER A 102 -0.72 6.35 -7.06
CA SER A 102 0.09 5.51 -7.96
C SER A 102 0.25 4.08 -7.42
N ASN A 103 0.50 3.93 -6.12
CA ASN A 103 0.55 2.60 -5.49
C ASN A 103 -0.84 1.93 -5.46
N ILE A 104 -1.91 2.67 -5.21
CA ILE A 104 -3.29 2.16 -5.29
C ILE A 104 -3.60 1.64 -6.70
N ALA A 105 -3.19 2.35 -7.75
CA ALA A 105 -3.36 1.89 -9.13
C ALA A 105 -2.62 0.57 -9.40
N GLN A 106 -1.40 0.42 -8.88
CA GLN A 106 -0.65 -0.84 -8.98
C GLN A 106 -1.35 -1.98 -8.24
N LEU A 107 -1.88 -1.73 -7.03
CA LEU A 107 -2.66 -2.71 -6.28
C LEU A 107 -3.94 -3.11 -7.02
N ASN A 108 -4.63 -2.16 -7.63
CA ASN A 108 -5.81 -2.46 -8.46
C ASN A 108 -5.45 -3.29 -9.69
N CYS A 109 -4.28 -3.06 -10.30
CA CYS A 109 -3.75 -3.91 -11.36
C CYS A 109 -3.54 -5.35 -10.88
N ILE A 110 -2.88 -5.53 -9.74
CA ILE A 110 -2.67 -6.87 -9.13
C ILE A 110 -4.02 -7.55 -8.87
N LEU A 111 -4.98 -6.86 -8.26
CA LEU A 111 -6.31 -7.40 -7.96
C LEU A 111 -7.05 -7.82 -9.24
N MET A 112 -7.07 -6.98 -10.25
CA MET A 112 -7.68 -7.28 -11.55
C MET A 112 -7.08 -8.55 -12.17
N TRP A 113 -5.74 -8.67 -12.17
CA TRP A 113 -5.07 -9.83 -12.73
C TRP A 113 -5.23 -11.09 -11.87
N THR A 114 -5.36 -10.96 -10.54
CA THR A 114 -5.66 -12.09 -9.63
C THR A 114 -7.00 -12.74 -10.00
N ASP A 115 -7.99 -11.94 -10.39
CA ASP A 115 -9.28 -12.45 -10.86
C ASP A 115 -9.19 -13.00 -12.29
N LYS A 116 -8.48 -12.31 -13.19
CA LYS A 116 -8.37 -12.66 -14.60
C LYS A 116 -7.55 -13.94 -14.84
N ASN A 117 -6.48 -14.15 -14.09
CA ASN A 117 -5.53 -15.25 -14.24
C ASN A 117 -5.54 -16.20 -13.02
N ALA A 118 -6.71 -16.50 -12.47
CA ALA A 118 -6.85 -17.34 -11.28
C ALA A 118 -6.20 -18.73 -11.40
N GLY A 119 -6.02 -19.24 -12.62
CA GLY A 119 -5.47 -20.59 -12.89
C GLY A 119 -3.94 -20.69 -12.87
N VAL A 120 -3.20 -19.58 -12.71
CA VAL A 120 -1.71 -19.61 -12.74
C VAL A 120 -1.07 -19.90 -11.38
N MET A 121 -1.88 -20.00 -10.33
CA MET A 121 -1.43 -20.27 -8.96
C MET A 121 -2.47 -21.07 -8.19
N ASP A 122 -2.06 -21.72 -7.11
CA ASP A 122 -2.98 -22.38 -6.20
C ASP A 122 -3.85 -21.36 -5.43
N GLU A 123 -4.93 -21.86 -4.83
CA GLU A 123 -5.92 -21.02 -4.15
C GLU A 123 -5.34 -20.29 -2.94
N ASN A 124 -4.47 -20.93 -2.15
CA ASN A 124 -3.86 -20.30 -0.98
C ASN A 124 -2.94 -19.14 -1.39
N THR A 125 -2.07 -19.37 -2.37
CA THR A 125 -1.21 -18.32 -2.94
C THR A 125 -2.03 -17.16 -3.50
N ARG A 126 -3.11 -17.46 -4.24
CA ARG A 126 -4.01 -16.44 -4.78
C ARG A 126 -4.66 -15.63 -3.66
N ASN A 127 -5.20 -16.29 -2.65
CA ASN A 127 -5.86 -15.63 -1.52
C ASN A 127 -4.88 -14.78 -0.72
N GLN A 128 -3.64 -15.23 -0.54
CA GLN A 128 -2.61 -14.45 0.11
C GLN A 128 -2.28 -13.17 -0.65
N ILE A 129 -2.01 -13.26 -1.96
CA ILE A 129 -1.72 -12.08 -2.80
C ILE A 129 -2.91 -11.13 -2.82
N ARG A 130 -4.13 -11.65 -2.97
CA ARG A 130 -5.36 -10.87 -2.96
C ARG A 130 -5.56 -10.16 -1.63
N GLY A 131 -5.43 -10.88 -0.53
CA GLY A 131 -5.59 -10.35 0.83
C GLY A 131 -4.59 -9.23 1.13
N GLU A 132 -3.32 -9.43 0.81
CA GLU A 132 -2.31 -8.38 0.98
C GLU A 132 -2.59 -7.15 0.10
N ALA A 133 -2.98 -7.34 -1.15
CA ALA A 133 -3.28 -6.23 -2.06
C ALA A 133 -4.49 -5.42 -1.59
N LEU A 134 -5.57 -6.08 -1.12
CA LEU A 134 -6.74 -5.43 -0.54
C LEU A 134 -6.37 -4.66 0.74
N ALA A 135 -5.60 -5.27 1.62
CA ALA A 135 -5.17 -4.65 2.87
C ALA A 135 -4.28 -3.43 2.64
N LEU A 136 -3.33 -3.52 1.71
CA LEU A 136 -2.51 -2.37 1.32
C LEU A 136 -3.33 -1.26 0.67
N ARG A 137 -4.31 -1.59 -0.20
CA ARG A 137 -5.21 -0.61 -0.79
C ARG A 137 -6.02 0.13 0.28
N ALA A 138 -6.55 -0.60 1.24
CA ALA A 138 -7.26 -0.03 2.38
C ALA A 138 -6.35 0.86 3.25
N PHE A 139 -5.13 0.42 3.53
CA PHE A 139 -4.13 1.17 4.30
C PHE A 139 -3.80 2.51 3.63
N LEU A 140 -3.53 2.50 2.32
CA LEU A 140 -3.20 3.72 1.56
C LEU A 140 -4.39 4.69 1.48
N HIS A 141 -5.60 4.19 1.26
CA HIS A 141 -6.80 5.03 1.28
C HIS A 141 -7.10 5.56 2.69
N PHE A 142 -6.85 4.78 3.74
CA PHE A 142 -7.02 5.25 5.11
C PHE A 142 -6.05 6.38 5.46
N ASP A 143 -4.81 6.31 4.99
CA ASP A 143 -3.86 7.41 5.17
C ASP A 143 -4.21 8.63 4.32
N LEU A 144 -4.68 8.46 3.08
CA LEU A 144 -5.25 9.55 2.28
C LEU A 144 -6.44 10.22 3.00
N TYR A 145 -7.38 9.42 3.53
CA TYR A 145 -8.48 9.92 4.34
C TYR A 145 -7.99 10.76 5.52
N ARG A 146 -7.05 10.24 6.31
CA ARG A 146 -6.52 10.94 7.49
C ARG A 146 -5.81 12.24 7.18
N LEU A 147 -5.16 12.33 6.03
CA LEU A 147 -4.36 13.49 5.61
C LEU A 147 -5.21 14.55 4.89
N PHE A 148 -6.23 14.15 4.15
CA PHE A 148 -6.92 15.01 3.18
C PHE A 148 -8.43 15.18 3.43
N SER A 149 -8.99 14.52 4.46
CA SER A 149 -10.42 14.64 4.78
C SER A 149 -10.66 15.13 6.20
N PRO A 150 -11.83 15.68 6.47
CA PRO A 150 -12.26 15.94 7.85
C PRO A 150 -12.38 14.67 8.68
N ASP A 151 -12.44 14.82 10.01
CA ASP A 151 -12.67 13.70 10.93
C ASP A 151 -14.10 13.12 10.73
N VAL A 152 -14.19 11.80 10.59
CA VAL A 152 -15.46 11.11 10.29
C VAL A 152 -16.51 11.27 11.38
N LYS A 153 -16.13 11.44 12.65
CA LYS A 153 -17.08 11.64 13.75
C LYS A 153 -17.65 13.06 13.77
N ARG A 154 -16.90 14.02 13.27
CA ARG A 154 -17.30 15.44 13.23
C ARG A 154 -18.05 15.80 11.96
N SER A 155 -17.65 15.25 10.84
CA SER A 155 -18.15 15.62 9.51
C SER A 155 -18.35 14.41 8.59
N PRO A 156 -19.22 13.43 8.98
CA PRO A 156 -19.36 12.17 8.24
C PRO A 156 -19.84 12.35 6.80
N LYS A 157 -20.66 13.37 6.56
CA LYS A 157 -21.26 13.68 5.25
C LYS A 157 -20.45 14.66 4.39
N ALA A 158 -19.34 15.20 4.91
CA ALA A 158 -18.48 16.06 4.12
C ALA A 158 -17.80 15.25 2.99
N ASP A 159 -17.31 15.97 1.99
CA ASP A 159 -16.50 15.36 0.93
C ASP A 159 -15.24 14.74 1.53
N GLY A 160 -15.03 13.48 1.21
CA GLY A 160 -13.85 12.71 1.61
C GLY A 160 -12.79 12.70 0.52
N ILE A 161 -12.47 11.52 0.04
CA ILE A 161 -11.50 11.29 -1.04
C ILE A 161 -12.11 10.36 -2.10
N PRO A 162 -11.59 10.37 -3.35
CA PRO A 162 -11.88 9.32 -4.31
C PRO A 162 -11.37 7.96 -3.78
N TYR A 163 -12.25 6.96 -3.71
CA TYR A 163 -11.86 5.59 -3.35
C TYR A 163 -11.76 4.74 -4.62
N ASN A 164 -10.53 4.55 -5.11
CA ASN A 164 -10.31 3.87 -6.37
C ASN A 164 -10.19 2.34 -6.19
N LYS A 165 -11.12 1.59 -6.77
CA LYS A 165 -11.15 0.12 -6.76
C LYS A 165 -10.81 -0.52 -8.11
N GLU A 166 -10.74 0.28 -9.15
CA GLU A 166 -10.57 -0.22 -10.52
C GLU A 166 -9.21 0.16 -11.08
N TYR A 167 -8.66 -0.72 -11.89
CA TYR A 167 -7.48 -0.43 -12.69
C TYR A 167 -7.91 0.18 -14.02
N GLY A 168 -7.44 1.39 -14.30
CA GLY A 168 -7.76 2.10 -15.54
C GLY A 168 -7.70 3.61 -15.39
N VAL A 169 -8.17 4.31 -16.42
CA VAL A 169 -8.14 5.79 -16.51
C VAL A 169 -9.44 6.46 -16.04
N SER A 170 -10.43 5.69 -15.58
CA SER A 170 -11.66 6.26 -15.05
C SER A 170 -11.41 6.95 -13.71
N LEU A 171 -11.95 8.15 -13.56
CA LEU A 171 -11.92 8.84 -12.28
C LEU A 171 -13.01 8.26 -11.37
N PRO A 172 -12.65 7.74 -10.17
CA PRO A 172 -13.64 7.30 -9.22
C PRO A 172 -14.49 8.49 -8.73
N PRO A 173 -15.74 8.25 -8.30
CA PRO A 173 -16.55 9.30 -7.72
C PRO A 173 -15.93 9.80 -6.40
N MET A 174 -16.26 11.03 -6.03
CA MET A 174 -15.98 11.54 -4.69
C MET A 174 -16.96 10.89 -3.71
N TYR A 175 -16.44 10.26 -2.67
CA TYR A 175 -17.24 9.67 -1.61
C TYR A 175 -17.29 10.60 -0.38
N SER A 176 -18.36 10.51 0.39
CA SER A 176 -18.38 11.14 1.70
C SER A 176 -17.37 10.49 2.65
N VAL A 177 -16.97 11.22 3.68
CA VAL A 177 -15.98 10.75 4.66
C VAL A 177 -16.39 9.41 5.28
N GLU A 178 -17.67 9.25 5.63
CA GLU A 178 -18.18 7.99 6.22
C GLU A 178 -18.14 6.83 5.23
N GLU A 179 -18.44 7.09 3.94
CA GLU A 179 -18.37 6.09 2.88
C GLU A 179 -16.92 5.64 2.65
N VAL A 180 -15.96 6.57 2.64
CA VAL A 180 -14.53 6.24 2.52
C VAL A 180 -14.10 5.30 3.64
N VAL A 181 -14.42 5.62 4.91
CA VAL A 181 -14.04 4.76 6.04
C VAL A 181 -14.76 3.41 5.97
N GLN A 182 -16.01 3.38 5.49
CA GLN A 182 -16.73 2.13 5.28
C GLN A 182 -16.07 1.27 4.18
N LEU A 183 -15.62 1.88 3.09
CA LEU A 183 -14.92 1.19 2.00
C LEU A 183 -13.57 0.62 2.47
N VAL A 184 -12.84 1.37 3.30
CA VAL A 184 -11.62 0.86 3.97
C VAL A 184 -11.94 -0.38 4.81
N ILE A 185 -12.99 -0.34 5.63
CA ILE A 185 -13.39 -1.49 6.46
C ILE A 185 -13.80 -2.68 5.61
N ASN A 186 -14.48 -2.45 4.48
CA ASN A 186 -14.90 -3.53 3.58
C ASN A 186 -13.70 -4.24 2.94
N ASP A 187 -12.73 -3.47 2.41
CA ASP A 187 -11.51 -4.04 1.86
C ASP A 187 -10.70 -4.81 2.92
N LEU A 188 -10.63 -4.29 4.16
CA LEU A 188 -9.93 -4.98 5.26
C LEU A 188 -10.63 -6.26 5.70
N LYS A 189 -11.96 -6.31 5.68
CA LYS A 189 -12.71 -7.54 5.98
C LYS A 189 -12.50 -8.61 4.91
N GLU A 190 -12.58 -8.21 3.65
CA GLU A 190 -12.29 -9.12 2.54
C GLU A 190 -10.84 -9.63 2.61
N ALA A 191 -9.89 -8.76 2.98
CA ALA A 191 -8.50 -9.14 3.22
C ALA A 191 -8.36 -10.14 4.38
N GLU A 192 -9.07 -9.92 5.49
CA GLU A 192 -9.08 -10.84 6.64
C GLU A 192 -9.58 -12.24 6.25
N GLU A 193 -10.63 -12.32 5.43
CA GLU A 193 -11.16 -13.58 4.90
C GLU A 193 -10.15 -14.27 3.98
N CYS A 194 -9.53 -13.53 3.07
CA CYS A 194 -8.49 -14.05 2.17
C CYS A 194 -7.28 -14.59 2.93
N LEU A 195 -6.88 -13.92 4.03
CA LEU A 195 -5.70 -14.26 4.84
C LEU A 195 -6.01 -15.24 5.99
N ALA A 196 -7.16 -15.92 5.99
CA ALA A 196 -7.49 -16.88 7.03
C ALA A 196 -6.42 -17.99 7.20
N ASN A 197 -5.80 -18.41 6.10
CA ASN A 197 -4.71 -19.39 6.06
C ASN A 197 -3.34 -18.72 5.84
N ASP A 198 -3.13 -17.53 6.40
CA ASP A 198 -1.86 -16.80 6.28
C ASP A 198 -0.72 -17.62 6.90
N PRO A 199 0.42 -17.80 6.22
CA PRO A 199 1.61 -18.45 6.76
C PRO A 199 2.10 -17.85 8.09
N ILE A 200 1.79 -16.58 8.38
CA ILE A 200 2.11 -15.94 9.67
C ILE A 200 1.53 -16.70 10.87
N ASN A 201 0.44 -17.45 10.69
CA ASN A 201 -0.17 -18.25 11.75
C ASN A 201 0.73 -19.43 12.21
N GLU A 202 1.67 -19.84 11.34
CA GLU A 202 2.63 -20.91 11.62
C GLU A 202 3.93 -20.37 12.21
N VAL A 203 4.14 -19.05 12.15
CA VAL A 203 5.31 -18.41 12.74
C VAL A 203 5.16 -18.44 14.25
N VAL A 204 5.95 -19.26 14.93
CA VAL A 204 6.05 -19.22 16.38
C VAL A 204 6.50 -17.81 16.77
N PRO A 205 5.76 -17.08 17.64
CA PRO A 205 6.20 -15.78 18.10
C PRO A 205 7.62 -15.92 18.63
N TYR A 206 8.59 -15.34 17.94
CA TYR A 206 9.94 -15.24 18.45
C TYR A 206 9.85 -14.32 19.66
N VAL A 207 9.81 -14.93 20.84
CA VAL A 207 10.09 -14.18 22.06
C VAL A 207 11.52 -13.69 21.86
N ILE A 208 11.65 -12.39 21.54
CA ILE A 208 12.91 -11.70 21.75
C ILE A 208 13.12 -11.82 23.26
N ALA A 209 13.73 -12.92 23.66
CA ALA A 209 14.39 -12.97 24.93
C ALA A 209 15.52 -11.95 24.81
N SER A 210 15.18 -10.68 25.00
CA SER A 210 16.12 -9.66 25.38
C SER A 210 16.59 -10.05 26.76
N THR A 211 17.40 -11.09 26.87
CA THR A 211 18.34 -11.23 27.94
C THR A 211 19.34 -10.09 27.75
N TRP A 212 18.90 -8.89 28.08
CA TRP A 212 19.77 -7.85 28.59
C TRP A 212 20.24 -8.33 29.98
N ASP A 213 20.86 -9.49 30.03
CA ASP A 213 21.72 -9.85 31.09
C ASP A 213 22.94 -8.99 30.92
N GLY A 214 22.98 -7.91 31.71
CA GLY A 214 24.08 -6.94 31.74
C GLY A 214 25.38 -7.57 32.25
N VAL A 215 25.79 -8.70 31.70
CA VAL A 215 27.09 -9.32 31.92
C VAL A 215 27.98 -8.93 30.73
N ALA A 216 28.69 -7.85 30.91
CA ALA A 216 29.87 -7.53 30.15
C ALA A 216 30.97 -8.56 30.50
N ASP A 217 30.81 -9.77 30.00
CA ASP A 217 31.90 -10.73 29.96
C ASP A 217 32.55 -10.66 28.57
N GLY A 218 33.55 -10.04 28.29
CA GLY A 218 34.25 -9.84 27.01
C GLY A 218 34.29 -11.01 26.01
N SER A 219 33.42 -11.98 26.09
CA SER A 219 33.19 -13.02 25.10
C SER A 219 32.23 -12.49 24.03
N ASN A 220 32.80 -11.90 23.01
CA ASN A 220 32.13 -11.42 21.80
C ASN A 220 31.65 -12.62 20.93
N THR A 221 30.84 -13.50 21.50
CA THR A 221 29.99 -14.39 20.76
C THR A 221 28.70 -13.63 20.51
N SER A 222 28.76 -12.68 19.58
CA SER A 222 27.59 -12.32 18.82
C SER A 222 27.08 -13.59 18.15
N LYS A 223 26.28 -14.38 18.87
CA LYS A 223 25.26 -15.19 18.24
C LYS A 223 24.35 -14.17 17.59
N GLY A 224 24.81 -13.73 16.42
CA GLY A 224 24.09 -12.78 15.60
C GLY A 224 22.67 -13.28 15.53
N VAL A 225 21.74 -12.39 15.71
CA VAL A 225 20.34 -12.55 15.33
C VAL A 225 20.34 -12.82 13.82
N SER A 226 20.78 -14.02 13.43
CA SER A 226 20.72 -14.52 12.05
C SER A 226 19.41 -15.30 11.86
N ALA A 227 18.35 -14.89 12.53
CA ALA A 227 17.13 -15.65 12.64
C ALA A 227 16.05 -15.23 11.62
N TYR A 228 16.33 -14.33 10.71
CA TYR A 228 15.39 -13.98 9.63
C TYR A 228 15.79 -14.68 8.33
N ARG A 229 15.67 -16.01 8.28
CA ARG A 229 16.02 -16.77 7.06
C ARG A 229 15.01 -17.82 6.61
N ASP A 230 13.93 -18.04 7.33
CA ASP A 230 12.89 -18.92 6.86
C ASP A 230 11.89 -18.16 6.00
N GLU A 231 11.26 -18.85 5.05
CA GLU A 231 10.25 -18.24 4.16
C GLU A 231 9.13 -17.54 4.95
N ALA A 232 8.82 -18.00 6.14
CA ALA A 232 7.83 -17.43 7.04
C ALA A 232 8.22 -16.02 7.56
N ASP A 233 9.51 -15.73 7.75
CA ASP A 233 9.98 -14.44 8.28
C ASP A 233 9.69 -13.27 7.30
N GLN A 234 9.63 -13.55 6.01
CA GLN A 234 9.28 -12.53 5.02
C GLN A 234 7.86 -11.97 5.21
N TYR A 235 6.95 -12.71 5.85
CA TYR A 235 5.57 -12.28 6.09
C TYR A 235 5.43 -11.39 7.34
N VAL A 236 6.39 -11.40 8.26
CA VAL A 236 6.35 -10.60 9.49
C VAL A 236 6.31 -9.10 9.19
N ALA A 237 7.04 -8.64 8.18
CA ALA A 237 7.11 -7.22 7.79
C ALA A 237 6.08 -6.83 6.70
N ARG A 238 5.18 -7.74 6.32
CA ARG A 238 4.18 -7.51 5.27
C ARG A 238 2.80 -7.22 5.87
N MET A 239 1.83 -6.93 5.01
CA MET A 239 0.43 -6.76 5.39
C MET A 239 -0.21 -8.15 5.61
N ASN A 240 0.20 -8.82 6.69
CA ASN A 240 -0.28 -10.13 7.12
C ASN A 240 -1.62 -10.03 7.87
N LEU A 241 -2.18 -11.17 8.28
CA LEU A 241 -3.45 -11.25 9.01
C LEU A 241 -3.49 -10.35 10.26
N TYR A 242 -2.40 -10.30 11.05
CA TYR A 242 -2.36 -9.47 12.26
C TYR A 242 -2.30 -7.97 11.92
N ALA A 243 -1.58 -7.60 10.87
CA ALA A 243 -1.57 -6.22 10.37
C ALA A 243 -2.96 -5.79 9.89
N VAL A 244 -3.72 -6.68 9.22
CA VAL A 244 -5.11 -6.42 8.82
C VAL A 244 -6.01 -6.22 10.03
N LYS A 245 -5.91 -7.06 11.07
CA LYS A 245 -6.67 -6.93 12.32
C LYS A 245 -6.34 -5.62 13.05
N ALA A 246 -5.06 -5.25 13.10
CA ALA A 246 -4.63 -3.96 13.65
C ALA A 246 -5.21 -2.78 12.86
N MET A 247 -5.25 -2.87 11.53
CA MET A 247 -5.86 -1.84 10.69
C MET A 247 -7.38 -1.77 10.86
N LEU A 248 -8.08 -2.90 11.01
CA LEU A 248 -9.51 -2.91 11.35
C LEU A 248 -9.76 -2.21 12.68
N ALA A 249 -8.95 -2.48 13.71
CA ALA A 249 -9.05 -1.79 15.00
C ALA A 249 -8.90 -0.28 14.83
N ARG A 250 -7.93 0.19 14.05
CA ARG A 250 -7.73 1.62 13.76
C ARG A 250 -8.91 2.23 12.99
N ALA A 251 -9.46 1.54 11.99
CA ALA A 251 -10.60 2.03 11.21
C ALA A 251 -11.87 2.11 12.05
N TYR A 252 -12.16 1.12 12.89
CA TYR A 252 -13.27 1.16 13.84
C TYR A 252 -13.11 2.26 14.90
N GLN A 253 -11.88 2.46 15.39
CA GLN A 253 -11.59 3.56 16.33
C GLN A 253 -11.87 4.93 15.69
N ALA A 254 -11.46 5.13 14.43
CA ALA A 254 -11.72 6.36 13.69
C ALA A 254 -13.24 6.65 13.60
N ARG A 255 -14.05 5.61 13.37
CA ARG A 255 -15.51 5.73 13.34
C ARG A 255 -16.18 5.90 14.72
N GLY A 256 -15.45 5.69 15.81
CA GLY A 256 -15.99 5.68 17.17
C GLY A 256 -16.64 4.35 17.59
N GLU A 257 -16.43 3.28 16.84
CA GLU A 257 -16.90 1.92 17.14
C GLU A 257 -15.92 1.23 18.11
N PHE A 258 -15.77 1.78 19.31
CA PHE A 258 -14.71 1.39 20.25
C PHE A 258 -14.78 -0.08 20.71
N THR A 259 -15.97 -0.66 20.80
CA THR A 259 -16.14 -2.08 21.14
C THR A 259 -15.50 -2.98 20.08
N ARG A 260 -15.82 -2.75 18.79
CA ARG A 260 -15.22 -3.49 17.67
C ARG A 260 -13.73 -3.24 17.55
N ALA A 261 -13.30 -2.01 17.79
CA ALA A 261 -11.87 -1.68 17.79
C ALA A 261 -11.13 -2.48 18.86
N ALA A 262 -11.68 -2.56 20.08
CA ALA A 262 -11.08 -3.33 21.16
C ALA A 262 -11.09 -4.85 20.91
N GLU A 263 -12.16 -5.37 20.29
CA GLU A 263 -12.23 -6.78 19.88
C GLU A 263 -11.10 -7.10 18.88
N LYS A 264 -10.96 -6.31 17.81
CA LYS A 264 -9.91 -6.53 16.82
C LYS A 264 -8.49 -6.33 17.38
N ALA A 265 -8.29 -5.37 18.29
CA ALA A 265 -7.01 -5.16 18.93
C ALA A 265 -6.58 -6.33 19.85
N LYS A 266 -7.53 -7.10 20.40
CA LYS A 266 -7.23 -8.30 21.21
C LYS A 266 -6.84 -9.52 20.37
N GLU A 267 -7.17 -9.48 19.07
CA GLU A 267 -6.83 -10.57 18.14
C GLU A 267 -5.40 -10.42 17.57
N VAL A 268 -4.73 -9.29 17.80
CA VAL A 268 -3.35 -9.00 17.43
C VAL A 268 -2.39 -9.45 18.54
#